data_f3dfb851a86b28002ffb445e84977d3c
#
_entry.id   f3dfb851a86b28002ffb445e84977d3c
#
_cell.length_a   1.000
_cell.length_b   1.000
_cell.length_c   1.000
_cell.angle_alpha   90.00
_cell.angle_beta   90.00
_cell.angle_gamma   90.00
#
_symmetry.space_group_name_H-M   'P 1'
#
loop_
_entity.id
_entity.type
_entity.pdbx_description
1 polymer ?
#
loop_
_entity_poly.entity_id
_entity_poly.type
_entity_poly.pdbx_seq_one_letter_code
_entity_poly.pdbx_strand_id
1 'polypeptide(L)'
;KKADKQFSRLEFVKASESYKKLIDKGNSSDYIVGQLAECYYNIFNTVEAEKWYATLAEDSTDPDIIFKYSQMLKANGKYKLSNKWMSKFVELRPADNRSTAFMKDPNYLPKIISKGKRFNVQNLDINSEYSDFGGTLNNNKLYITSSRNTVGLFDIGRWITQRISYGWNNEPYLDVYSFDVSESGSYINEDYLDSNINTKYHEGLASFDANGNMYLTRESFYENEYVEDPESNNITSLLGIYKISVGDKNVVGLNINSVEYSVKNPSLSSDGKTLYFSSDMPGGFGNFDIYRGDIDEKGDINNVENLGQKINT
;
A
#
# COMPACT_ATOMS: atom_id res chain seq x y z
N LYS A 1 -2.28 -3.06 -28.02
CA LYS A 1 -3.09 -4.26 -27.63
C LYS A 1 -2.48 -5.07 -26.48
N LYS A 2 -1.22 -5.60 -26.58
CA LYS A 2 -0.65 -6.39 -25.47
C LYS A 2 -0.35 -5.51 -24.26
N ALA A 3 0.35 -4.41 -24.43
CA ALA A 3 0.67 -3.46 -23.38
C ALA A 3 -0.58 -2.92 -22.70
N ASP A 4 -1.59 -2.51 -23.47
CA ASP A 4 -2.86 -1.99 -22.95
C ASP A 4 -3.60 -3.03 -22.11
N LYS A 5 -3.60 -4.31 -22.56
CA LYS A 5 -4.20 -5.41 -21.79
C LYS A 5 -3.45 -5.66 -20.48
N GLN A 6 -2.13 -5.53 -20.46
CA GLN A 6 -1.34 -5.63 -19.23
C GLN A 6 -1.62 -4.44 -18.31
N PHE A 7 -1.72 -3.25 -18.87
CA PHE A 7 -2.06 -2.03 -18.12
C PHE A 7 -3.45 -2.13 -17.47
N SER A 8 -4.47 -2.53 -18.24
CA SER A 8 -5.84 -2.68 -17.72
C SER A 8 -5.98 -3.77 -16.63
N ARG A 9 -5.03 -4.69 -16.56
CA ARG A 9 -4.91 -5.70 -15.50
C ARG A 9 -4.02 -5.26 -14.34
N LEU A 10 -3.60 -3.99 -14.34
CA LEU A 10 -2.69 -3.42 -13.34
C LEU A 10 -1.33 -4.14 -13.25
N GLU A 11 -0.92 -4.84 -14.32
CA GLU A 11 0.40 -5.49 -14.44
C GLU A 11 1.44 -4.46 -14.89
N PHE A 12 1.68 -3.43 -14.07
CA PHE A 12 2.41 -2.23 -14.50
C PHE A 12 3.86 -2.48 -14.88
N VAL A 13 4.58 -3.38 -14.22
CA VAL A 13 5.95 -3.75 -14.60
C VAL A 13 5.97 -4.36 -16.00
N LYS A 14 5.11 -5.34 -16.27
CA LYS A 14 5.02 -5.99 -17.58
C LYS A 14 4.52 -5.02 -18.67
N ALA A 15 3.59 -4.14 -18.32
CA ALA A 15 3.08 -3.11 -19.22
C ALA A 15 4.18 -2.12 -19.60
N SER A 16 4.97 -1.63 -18.62
CA SER A 16 6.09 -0.71 -18.86
C SER A 16 7.11 -1.29 -19.83
N GLU A 17 7.51 -2.57 -19.63
CA GLU A 17 8.40 -3.26 -20.56
C GLU A 17 7.83 -3.34 -21.99
N SER A 18 6.51 -3.59 -22.09
CA SER A 18 5.84 -3.69 -23.37
C SER A 18 5.72 -2.34 -24.07
N TYR A 19 5.40 -1.25 -23.36
CA TYR A 19 5.40 0.11 -23.90
C TYR A 19 6.80 0.58 -24.27
N LYS A 20 7.81 0.31 -23.45
CA LYS A 20 9.21 0.63 -23.74
C LYS A 20 9.68 -0.03 -25.03
N LYS A 21 9.35 -1.30 -25.24
CA LYS A 21 9.66 -2.01 -26.51
C LYS A 21 8.95 -1.40 -27.72
N LEU A 22 7.81 -0.74 -27.58
CA LEU A 22 7.14 -0.01 -28.67
C LEU A 22 7.90 1.28 -28.99
N ILE A 23 8.33 2.03 -27.98
CA ILE A 23 9.12 3.25 -28.14
C ILE A 23 10.46 2.94 -28.82
N ASP A 24 11.16 1.89 -28.38
CA ASP A 24 12.44 1.44 -28.97
C ASP A 24 12.30 1.05 -30.45
N LYS A 25 11.08 0.68 -30.89
CA LYS A 25 10.75 0.41 -32.30
C LYS A 25 10.26 1.63 -33.08
N GLY A 26 10.36 2.83 -32.50
CA GLY A 26 9.96 4.08 -33.13
C GLY A 26 8.50 4.48 -32.94
N ASN A 27 7.72 3.77 -32.11
CA ASN A 27 6.34 4.13 -31.80
C ASN A 27 6.28 4.92 -30.50
N SER A 28 6.44 6.23 -30.56
CA SER A 28 6.52 7.14 -29.40
C SER A 28 5.40 8.18 -29.40
N SER A 29 4.15 7.78 -29.69
CA SER A 29 3.02 8.69 -29.53
C SER A 29 2.83 9.09 -28.07
N ASP A 30 2.24 10.29 -27.85
CA ASP A 30 1.94 10.81 -26.50
C ASP A 30 1.15 9.81 -25.65
N TYR A 31 0.24 9.06 -26.27
CA TYR A 31 -0.49 7.98 -25.61
C TYR A 31 0.46 6.90 -25.07
N ILE A 32 1.39 6.39 -25.88
CA ILE A 32 2.32 5.32 -25.47
C ILE A 32 3.28 5.84 -24.40
N VAL A 33 3.77 7.05 -24.55
CA VAL A 33 4.65 7.70 -23.57
C VAL A 33 3.90 7.94 -22.25
N GLY A 34 2.65 8.42 -22.33
CA GLY A 34 1.79 8.64 -21.17
C GLY A 34 1.51 7.36 -20.39
N GLN A 35 1.16 6.27 -21.08
CA GLN A 35 0.94 4.98 -20.46
C GLN A 35 2.22 4.42 -19.81
N LEU A 36 3.38 4.65 -20.41
CA LEU A 36 4.67 4.26 -19.82
C LEU A 36 4.97 5.08 -18.56
N ALA A 37 4.73 6.39 -18.58
CA ALA A 37 4.87 7.25 -17.41
C ALA A 37 3.94 6.81 -16.27
N GLU A 38 2.67 6.50 -16.59
CA GLU A 38 1.69 5.96 -15.65
C GLU A 38 2.13 4.62 -15.02
N CYS A 39 2.70 3.71 -15.81
CA CYS A 39 3.24 2.47 -15.26
C CYS A 39 4.30 2.76 -14.19
N TYR A 40 5.29 3.60 -14.50
CA TYR A 40 6.34 3.96 -13.56
C TYR A 40 5.84 4.75 -12.36
N TYR A 41 4.83 5.60 -12.56
CA TYR A 41 4.17 6.32 -11.47
C TYR A 41 3.52 5.34 -10.48
N ASN A 42 2.76 4.37 -10.99
CA ASN A 42 2.02 3.41 -10.17
C ASN A 42 2.93 2.44 -9.38
N ILE A 43 4.10 2.08 -9.92
CA ILE A 43 5.09 1.27 -9.18
C ILE A 43 6.08 2.13 -8.37
N PHE A 44 5.84 3.45 -8.29
CA PHE A 44 6.66 4.43 -7.59
C PHE A 44 8.13 4.46 -8.03
N ASN A 45 8.40 4.12 -9.29
CA ASN A 45 9.70 4.38 -9.91
C ASN A 45 9.79 5.86 -10.30
N THR A 46 10.07 6.71 -9.30
CA THR A 46 9.97 8.16 -9.41
C THR A 46 10.91 8.75 -10.46
N VAL A 47 12.09 8.15 -10.66
CA VAL A 47 13.10 8.61 -11.63
C VAL A 47 12.63 8.38 -13.07
N GLU A 48 12.18 7.17 -13.38
CA GLU A 48 11.68 6.88 -14.72
C GLU A 48 10.33 7.59 -14.97
N ALA A 49 9.44 7.67 -13.98
CA ALA A 49 8.19 8.42 -14.11
C ALA A 49 8.45 9.89 -14.40
N GLU A 50 9.35 10.56 -13.66
CA GLU A 50 9.75 11.94 -13.92
C GLU A 50 10.24 12.12 -15.36
N LYS A 51 11.13 11.25 -15.83
CA LYS A 51 11.70 11.31 -17.16
C LYS A 51 10.63 11.29 -18.26
N TRP A 52 9.69 10.34 -18.16
CA TRP A 52 8.65 10.16 -19.18
C TRP A 52 7.55 11.23 -19.09
N TYR A 53 7.17 11.68 -17.89
CA TYR A 53 6.27 12.83 -17.77
C TYR A 53 6.90 14.12 -18.28
N ALA A 54 8.21 14.32 -18.11
CA ALA A 54 8.90 15.48 -18.63
C ALA A 54 8.70 15.68 -20.15
N THR A 55 8.69 14.57 -20.91
CA THR A 55 8.51 14.62 -22.38
C THR A 55 7.09 15.06 -22.80
N LEU A 56 6.11 14.96 -21.90
CA LEU A 56 4.72 15.33 -22.18
C LEU A 56 4.35 16.68 -21.59
N ALA A 57 4.91 17.02 -20.42
CA ALA A 57 4.43 18.12 -19.59
C ALA A 57 4.63 19.51 -20.24
N GLU A 58 5.67 19.70 -21.05
CA GLU A 58 5.97 21.00 -21.63
C GLU A 58 4.84 21.52 -22.52
N ASP A 59 4.30 20.66 -23.39
CA ASP A 59 3.25 21.01 -24.35
C ASP A 59 1.85 20.58 -23.84
N SER A 60 1.77 19.91 -22.69
CA SER A 60 0.51 19.41 -22.15
C SER A 60 -0.35 20.51 -21.54
N THR A 61 -1.66 20.43 -21.84
CA THR A 61 -2.74 21.14 -21.15
C THR A 61 -3.53 20.22 -20.22
N ASP A 62 -3.15 18.93 -20.12
CA ASP A 62 -3.76 17.98 -19.21
C ASP A 62 -3.28 18.23 -17.78
N PRO A 63 -4.17 18.65 -16.86
CA PRO A 63 -3.78 18.96 -15.49
C PRO A 63 -3.27 17.74 -14.72
N ASP A 64 -3.70 16.52 -15.04
CA ASP A 64 -3.23 15.33 -14.33
C ASP A 64 -1.80 14.96 -14.69
N ILE A 65 -1.40 15.13 -15.95
CA ILE A 65 0.02 15.01 -16.37
C ILE A 65 0.89 16.03 -15.62
N ILE A 66 0.45 17.30 -15.60
CA ILE A 66 1.16 18.39 -14.92
C ILE A 66 1.31 18.10 -13.43
N PHE A 67 0.22 17.68 -12.78
CA PHE A 67 0.23 17.33 -11.36
C PHE A 67 1.18 16.19 -11.06
N LYS A 68 1.04 15.05 -11.76
CA LYS A 68 1.88 13.85 -11.55
C LYS A 68 3.36 14.15 -11.80
N TYR A 69 3.68 14.91 -12.85
CA TYR A 69 5.04 15.37 -13.08
C TYR A 69 5.59 16.18 -11.90
N SER A 70 4.80 17.13 -11.38
CA SER A 70 5.20 17.91 -10.21
C SER A 70 5.47 17.02 -8.98
N GLN A 71 4.66 15.97 -8.77
CA GLN A 71 4.85 15.04 -7.66
C GLN A 71 6.13 14.21 -7.83
N MET A 72 6.45 13.76 -9.05
CA MET A 72 7.69 13.02 -9.30
C MET A 72 8.93 13.89 -9.11
N LEU A 73 8.88 15.14 -9.54
CA LEU A 73 9.94 16.13 -9.26
C LEU A 73 10.13 16.33 -7.74
N LYS A 74 9.03 16.41 -7.00
CA LYS A 74 9.05 16.54 -5.54
C LYS A 74 9.67 15.30 -4.86
N ALA A 75 9.26 14.10 -5.28
CA ALA A 75 9.78 12.83 -4.78
C ALA A 75 11.29 12.70 -5.02
N ASN A 76 11.78 13.24 -6.15
CA ASN A 76 13.19 13.26 -6.49
C ASN A 76 13.96 14.48 -5.92
N GLY A 77 13.40 15.20 -4.96
CA GLY A 77 14.04 16.33 -4.26
C GLY A 77 14.14 17.63 -5.06
N LYS A 78 13.53 17.71 -6.24
CA LYS A 78 13.57 18.88 -7.14
C LYS A 78 12.45 19.89 -6.79
N TYR A 79 12.38 20.30 -5.51
CA TYR A 79 11.27 21.08 -4.94
C TYR A 79 10.95 22.37 -5.69
N LYS A 80 11.98 23.14 -6.11
CA LYS A 80 11.76 24.40 -6.83
C LYS A 80 11.07 24.17 -8.19
N LEU A 81 11.46 23.12 -8.90
CA LEU A 81 10.89 22.77 -10.19
C LEU A 81 9.49 22.18 -9.99
N SER A 82 9.30 21.33 -8.98
CA SER A 82 7.99 20.85 -8.57
C SER A 82 7.01 21.99 -8.32
N ASN A 83 7.40 23.03 -7.55
CA ASN A 83 6.57 24.18 -7.27
C ASN A 83 6.20 24.97 -8.54
N LYS A 84 7.13 25.10 -9.51
CA LYS A 84 6.84 25.71 -10.81
C LYS A 84 5.71 24.97 -11.54
N TRP A 85 5.77 23.65 -11.57
CA TRP A 85 4.75 22.82 -12.24
C TRP A 85 3.44 22.77 -11.45
N MET A 86 3.49 22.80 -10.13
CA MET A 86 2.28 22.98 -9.31
C MET A 86 1.60 24.33 -9.56
N SER A 87 2.34 25.41 -9.80
CA SER A 87 1.74 26.70 -10.18
C SER A 87 1.01 26.59 -11.52
N LYS A 88 1.57 25.89 -12.52
CA LYS A 88 0.88 25.60 -13.79
C LYS A 88 -0.40 24.76 -13.58
N PHE A 89 -0.36 23.79 -12.66
CA PHE A 89 -1.55 23.02 -12.25
C PHE A 89 -2.63 23.92 -11.64
N VAL A 90 -2.26 24.85 -10.76
CA VAL A 90 -3.18 25.82 -10.14
C VAL A 90 -3.87 26.67 -11.20
N GLU A 91 -3.14 27.13 -12.22
CA GLU A 91 -3.73 27.91 -13.33
C GLU A 91 -4.79 27.09 -14.10
N LEU A 92 -4.56 25.79 -14.30
CA LEU A 92 -5.47 24.89 -15.01
C LEU A 92 -6.65 24.43 -14.13
N ARG A 93 -6.47 24.33 -12.81
CA ARG A 93 -7.45 23.79 -11.86
C ARG A 93 -7.51 24.63 -10.57
N PRO A 94 -7.88 25.90 -10.61
CA PRO A 94 -7.81 26.81 -9.44
C PRO A 94 -8.75 26.40 -8.30
N ALA A 95 -9.86 25.75 -8.59
CA ALA A 95 -10.84 25.29 -7.58
C ALA A 95 -10.53 23.92 -7.00
N ASP A 96 -9.48 23.22 -7.46
CA ASP A 96 -9.08 21.92 -6.95
C ASP A 96 -8.52 22.03 -5.54
N ASN A 97 -8.85 21.08 -4.67
CA ASN A 97 -8.35 21.04 -3.29
C ASN A 97 -6.83 21.02 -3.22
N ARG A 98 -6.16 20.34 -4.17
CA ARG A 98 -4.71 20.29 -4.30
C ARG A 98 -4.12 21.68 -4.59
N SER A 99 -4.78 22.46 -5.43
CA SER A 99 -4.43 23.85 -5.74
C SER A 99 -4.59 24.76 -4.51
N THR A 100 -5.72 24.63 -3.82
CA THR A 100 -6.00 25.38 -2.59
C THR A 100 -4.97 25.05 -1.49
N ALA A 101 -4.62 23.80 -1.32
CA ALA A 101 -3.61 23.37 -0.35
C ALA A 101 -2.22 23.91 -0.70
N PHE A 102 -1.82 23.87 -1.97
CA PHE A 102 -0.54 24.40 -2.43
C PHE A 102 -0.44 25.92 -2.24
N MET A 103 -1.48 26.67 -2.59
CA MET A 103 -1.50 28.12 -2.46
C MET A 103 -1.41 28.61 -1.00
N LYS A 104 -1.88 27.83 -0.02
CA LYS A 104 -1.76 28.20 1.40
C LYS A 104 -0.31 28.33 1.84
N ASP A 105 0.59 27.47 1.35
CA ASP A 105 2.00 27.47 1.73
C ASP A 105 2.90 26.83 0.68
N PRO A 106 3.13 27.48 -0.48
CA PRO A 106 3.97 26.93 -1.54
C PRO A 106 5.42 26.75 -1.12
N ASN A 107 5.89 27.50 -0.11
CA ASN A 107 7.26 27.46 0.41
C ASN A 107 7.34 26.79 1.79
N TYR A 108 6.59 25.70 1.99
CA TYR A 108 6.55 24.97 3.27
C TYR A 108 7.88 24.30 3.66
N LEU A 109 8.73 23.97 2.70
CA LEU A 109 9.98 23.20 2.93
C LEU A 109 10.96 23.91 3.91
N PRO A 110 11.27 25.22 3.76
CA PRO A 110 12.10 25.93 4.74
C PRO A 110 11.54 25.87 6.17
N LYS A 111 10.21 25.92 6.32
CA LYS A 111 9.54 25.81 7.62
C LYS A 111 9.70 24.42 8.24
N ILE A 112 9.69 23.37 7.42
CA ILE A 112 9.96 21.99 7.89
C ILE A 112 11.41 21.87 8.30
N ILE A 113 12.35 22.30 7.45
CA ILE A 113 13.79 22.26 7.72
C ILE A 113 14.17 23.05 8.99
N SER A 114 13.56 24.24 9.20
CA SER A 114 13.84 25.07 10.38
C SER A 114 13.45 24.41 11.70
N LYS A 115 12.54 23.42 11.69
CA LYS A 115 12.18 22.65 12.89
C LYS A 115 13.29 21.70 13.35
N GLY A 116 14.32 21.52 12.55
CA GLY A 116 15.46 20.64 12.82
C GLY A 116 15.12 19.15 12.80
N LYS A 117 16.13 18.35 13.00
CA LYS A 117 16.02 16.89 13.08
C LYS A 117 15.41 16.49 14.43
N ARG A 118 14.23 15.90 14.43
CA ARG A 118 13.52 15.49 15.64
C ARG A 118 13.75 14.00 16.01
N PHE A 119 14.11 13.19 15.03
CA PHE A 119 14.29 11.75 15.19
C PHE A 119 15.61 11.32 14.58
N ASN A 120 16.24 10.33 15.17
CA ASN A 120 17.35 9.61 14.58
C ASN A 120 16.77 8.35 13.91
N VAL A 121 16.65 8.38 12.59
CA VAL A 121 16.10 7.27 11.81
C VAL A 121 17.23 6.39 11.33
N GLN A 122 17.12 5.09 11.55
CA GLN A 122 18.06 4.08 11.11
C GLN A 122 17.30 2.93 10.46
N ASN A 123 17.88 2.33 9.42
CA ASN A 123 17.38 1.07 8.91
C ASN A 123 17.66 -0.03 9.94
N LEU A 124 16.73 -0.96 10.07
CA LEU A 124 16.95 -2.15 10.88
C LEU A 124 17.81 -3.15 10.11
N ASP A 125 18.66 -3.91 10.82
CA ASP A 125 19.51 -4.94 10.22
C ASP A 125 18.70 -6.07 9.56
N ILE A 126 17.43 -6.20 9.94
CA ILE A 126 16.48 -7.16 9.39
C ILE A 126 15.78 -6.69 8.12
N ASN A 127 15.96 -5.43 7.70
CA ASN A 127 15.36 -4.95 6.45
C ASN A 127 15.93 -5.69 5.25
N SER A 128 15.05 -6.04 4.31
CA SER A 128 15.40 -6.69 3.06
C SER A 128 15.50 -5.69 1.90
N GLU A 129 15.81 -6.17 0.71
CA GLU A 129 15.72 -5.39 -0.53
C GLU A 129 14.28 -5.21 -1.04
N TYR A 130 13.31 -5.87 -0.39
CA TYR A 130 11.88 -5.83 -0.70
C TYR A 130 11.14 -4.83 0.18
N SER A 131 9.82 -4.82 0.07
CA SER A 131 8.95 -3.98 0.91
C SER A 131 8.86 -4.57 2.32
N ASP A 132 9.38 -3.85 3.33
CA ASP A 132 9.29 -4.20 4.76
C ASP A 132 8.59 -3.07 5.51
N PHE A 133 7.51 -3.34 6.22
CA PHE A 133 6.75 -2.30 6.94
C PHE A 133 5.84 -2.88 8.03
N GLY A 134 5.13 -1.99 8.76
CA GLY A 134 4.07 -2.37 9.70
C GLY A 134 4.58 -3.03 10.97
N GLY A 135 5.75 -2.63 11.46
CA GLY A 135 6.35 -3.21 12.66
C GLY A 135 5.49 -3.07 13.91
N THR A 136 5.16 -4.19 14.55
CA THR A 136 4.39 -4.25 15.80
C THR A 136 5.11 -5.15 16.80
N LEU A 137 5.32 -4.63 18.03
CA LEU A 137 5.92 -5.38 19.12
C LEU A 137 4.83 -6.09 19.95
N ASN A 138 4.99 -7.38 20.17
CA ASN A 138 4.16 -8.17 21.07
C ASN A 138 4.97 -9.31 21.69
N ASN A 139 4.87 -9.49 23.00
CA ASN A 139 5.53 -10.58 23.75
C ASN A 139 7.00 -10.80 23.38
N ASN A 140 7.80 -9.73 23.38
CA ASN A 140 9.23 -9.74 23.06
C ASN A 140 9.54 -10.21 21.62
N LYS A 141 8.57 -10.10 20.70
CA LYS A 141 8.75 -10.31 19.26
C LYS A 141 8.35 -9.06 18.48
N LEU A 142 9.11 -8.77 17.43
CA LEU A 142 8.73 -7.80 16.41
C LEU A 142 8.04 -8.56 15.28
N TYR A 143 6.83 -8.16 14.94
CA TYR A 143 6.11 -8.64 13.76
C TYR A 143 6.20 -7.58 12.66
N ILE A 144 6.50 -7.99 11.45
CA ILE A 144 6.53 -7.12 10.26
C ILE A 144 5.77 -7.77 9.11
N THR A 145 5.32 -6.93 8.19
CA THR A 145 4.82 -7.35 6.89
C THR A 145 5.93 -7.17 5.85
N SER A 146 6.16 -8.18 5.03
CA SER A 146 7.24 -8.14 4.03
C SER A 146 6.88 -8.89 2.75
N SER A 147 7.32 -8.37 1.61
CA SER A 147 7.31 -9.10 0.33
C SER A 147 8.60 -9.88 0.08
N ARG A 148 9.46 -10.06 1.09
CA ARG A 148 10.71 -10.80 0.97
C ARG A 148 10.49 -12.24 0.52
N ASN A 149 11.42 -12.74 -0.25
CA ASN A 149 11.36 -14.11 -0.74
C ASN A 149 11.96 -15.07 0.31
N THR A 150 11.12 -15.75 1.08
CA THR A 150 11.60 -16.82 1.96
C THR A 150 11.95 -18.03 1.11
N VAL A 151 13.22 -18.18 0.80
CA VAL A 151 13.75 -19.48 0.34
C VAL A 151 13.90 -20.34 1.59
N GLY A 152 12.79 -20.83 2.11
CA GLY A 152 12.82 -21.80 3.21
C GLY A 152 13.46 -23.10 2.74
N LEU A 153 14.56 -23.48 3.37
CA LEU A 153 15.29 -24.74 3.15
C LEU A 153 14.46 -26.01 3.45
N PHE A 154 13.17 -25.89 3.79
CA PHE A 154 12.33 -26.98 4.27
C PHE A 154 11.08 -27.29 3.46
N ASP A 155 10.86 -26.62 2.34
CA ASP A 155 9.69 -26.93 1.51
C ASP A 155 10.04 -27.89 0.37
N ILE A 156 10.45 -29.11 0.73
CA ILE A 156 10.78 -30.19 -0.20
C ILE A 156 9.59 -30.57 -1.12
N GLY A 157 8.39 -30.10 -0.83
CA GLY A 157 7.18 -30.28 -1.63
C GLY A 157 6.88 -29.17 -2.63
N ARG A 158 7.53 -28.00 -2.55
CA ARG A 158 7.25 -26.81 -3.37
C ARG A 158 8.27 -26.50 -4.45
N TRP A 159 9.07 -27.45 -4.86
CA TRP A 159 10.12 -27.28 -5.88
C TRP A 159 9.63 -26.83 -7.26
N ILE A 160 8.34 -26.66 -7.49
CA ILE A 160 7.77 -26.40 -8.84
C ILE A 160 6.85 -25.17 -8.88
N THR A 161 6.50 -24.56 -7.77
CA THR A 161 5.73 -23.33 -7.82
C THR A 161 6.66 -22.13 -7.69
N GLN A 162 7.05 -21.55 -8.83
CA GLN A 162 7.36 -20.12 -8.86
C GLN A 162 6.28 -19.43 -8.03
N ARG A 163 6.66 -18.77 -6.91
CA ARG A 163 5.71 -17.91 -6.20
C ARG A 163 5.09 -17.00 -7.24
N ILE A 164 3.77 -16.95 -7.26
CA ILE A 164 3.04 -16.05 -8.15
C ILE A 164 3.42 -14.65 -7.69
N SER A 165 4.09 -13.88 -8.53
CA SER A 165 4.40 -12.50 -8.23
C SER A 165 3.14 -11.65 -8.38
N TYR A 166 3.01 -10.66 -7.48
CA TYR A 166 1.93 -9.69 -7.53
C TYR A 166 2.05 -8.86 -8.84
N GLY A 167 0.98 -8.82 -9.62
CA GLY A 167 1.01 -8.22 -10.96
C GLY A 167 1.39 -6.74 -10.97
N TRP A 168 1.06 -5.99 -9.91
CA TRP A 168 1.30 -4.56 -9.80
C TRP A 168 2.78 -4.20 -9.89
N ASN A 169 3.62 -4.78 -9.03
CA ASN A 169 5.05 -4.46 -8.90
C ASN A 169 6.01 -5.61 -9.22
N ASN A 170 5.45 -6.79 -9.52
CA ASN A 170 6.19 -8.03 -9.81
C ASN A 170 7.03 -8.55 -8.62
N GLU A 171 6.75 -8.07 -7.40
CA GLU A 171 7.30 -8.63 -6.16
C GLU A 171 6.50 -9.85 -5.69
N PRO A 172 7.05 -10.67 -4.77
CA PRO A 172 6.26 -11.65 -4.05
C PRO A 172 5.08 -11.01 -3.32
N TYR A 173 4.04 -11.80 -3.03
CA TYR A 173 2.96 -11.35 -2.16
C TYR A 173 3.48 -11.06 -0.75
N LEU A 174 2.78 -10.19 -0.04
CA LEU A 174 3.11 -9.81 1.33
C LEU A 174 2.78 -10.94 2.29
N ASP A 175 3.72 -11.24 3.17
CA ASP A 175 3.58 -12.20 4.26
C ASP A 175 3.94 -11.55 5.61
N VAL A 176 3.53 -12.16 6.71
CA VAL A 176 3.88 -11.73 8.07
C VAL A 176 5.05 -12.54 8.59
N TYR A 177 6.06 -11.85 9.11
CA TYR A 177 7.26 -12.40 9.72
C TYR A 177 7.36 -11.96 11.17
N SER A 178 8.01 -12.76 12.02
CA SER A 178 8.37 -12.35 13.37
C SER A 178 9.85 -12.52 13.64
N PHE A 179 10.36 -11.71 14.57
CA PHE A 179 11.74 -11.72 15.03
C PHE A 179 11.75 -11.64 16.55
N ASP A 180 12.59 -12.41 17.19
CA ASP A 180 12.81 -12.28 18.64
C ASP A 180 13.57 -10.97 18.93
N VAL A 181 13.19 -10.29 20.01
CA VAL A 181 13.95 -9.14 20.52
C VAL A 181 14.98 -9.66 21.53
N SER A 182 16.26 -9.51 21.20
CA SER A 182 17.35 -9.92 22.09
C SER A 182 17.48 -8.99 23.30
N GLU A 183 18.25 -9.39 24.31
CA GLU A 183 18.59 -8.55 25.48
C GLU A 183 19.29 -7.23 25.08
N SER A 184 20.05 -7.24 23.98
CA SER A 184 20.69 -6.04 23.42
C SER A 184 19.75 -5.13 22.63
N GLY A 185 18.49 -5.52 22.42
CA GLY A 185 17.50 -4.82 21.60
C GLY A 185 17.64 -5.08 20.11
N SER A 186 18.49 -6.02 19.68
CA SER A 186 18.59 -6.45 18.28
C SER A 186 17.48 -7.44 17.95
N TYR A 187 17.11 -7.50 16.66
CA TYR A 187 16.13 -8.44 16.14
C TYR A 187 16.84 -9.65 15.55
N ILE A 188 16.47 -10.84 16.04
CA ILE A 188 17.13 -12.12 15.70
C ILE A 188 16.07 -13.20 15.46
N ASN A 189 16.49 -14.39 15.00
CA ASN A 189 15.62 -15.56 14.83
C ASN A 189 14.39 -15.24 13.97
N GLU A 190 14.63 -14.91 12.70
CA GLU A 190 13.54 -14.74 11.73
C GLU A 190 12.66 -15.99 11.69
N ASP A 191 11.36 -15.77 11.85
CA ASP A 191 10.35 -16.80 11.76
C ASP A 191 9.27 -16.40 10.74
N TYR A 192 9.04 -17.27 9.76
CA TYR A 192 7.95 -17.16 8.80
C TYR A 192 6.72 -17.81 9.40
N LEU A 193 5.67 -17.02 9.65
CA LEU A 193 4.47 -17.55 10.28
C LEU A 193 3.83 -18.64 9.43
N ASP A 194 3.17 -19.58 10.08
CA ASP A 194 2.67 -20.78 9.42
C ASP A 194 1.59 -20.50 8.35
N SER A 195 1.24 -21.53 7.57
CA SER A 195 0.37 -21.40 6.39
C SER A 195 -1.10 -21.08 6.71
N ASN A 196 -1.51 -21.06 7.97
CA ASN A 196 -2.86 -20.58 8.31
C ASN A 196 -2.88 -19.06 8.35
N ILE A 197 -1.73 -18.42 8.60
CA ILE A 197 -1.55 -16.97 8.64
C ILE A 197 -1.11 -16.49 7.27
N ASN A 198 0.02 -16.99 6.78
CA ASN A 198 0.55 -16.65 5.47
C ASN A 198 -0.03 -17.57 4.39
N THR A 199 -0.80 -17.01 3.48
CA THR A 199 -1.41 -17.75 2.37
C THR A 199 -0.59 -17.56 1.08
N LYS A 200 -1.20 -17.76 -0.05
CA LYS A 200 -0.61 -17.44 -1.36
C LYS A 200 -0.92 -16.03 -1.85
N TYR A 201 -1.65 -15.24 -1.06
CA TYR A 201 -2.07 -13.87 -1.33
C TYR A 201 -1.43 -12.90 -0.34
N HIS A 202 -1.89 -11.65 -0.31
CA HIS A 202 -1.38 -10.65 0.63
C HIS A 202 -1.96 -10.82 2.03
N GLU A 203 -1.07 -10.89 3.00
CA GLU A 203 -1.34 -10.68 4.41
C GLU A 203 -0.55 -9.48 4.91
N GLY A 204 -1.05 -8.83 5.96
CA GLY A 204 -0.24 -7.79 6.56
C GLY A 204 -0.90 -6.93 7.59
N LEU A 205 -0.06 -6.07 8.17
CA LEU A 205 -0.33 -5.20 9.29
C LEU A 205 -1.05 -5.92 10.43
N ALA A 206 -0.25 -6.63 11.22
CA ALA A 206 -0.72 -7.29 12.43
C ALA A 206 -0.83 -6.29 13.59
N SER A 207 -1.88 -6.41 14.39
CA SER A 207 -2.05 -5.75 15.67
C SER A 207 -2.43 -6.79 16.71
N PHE A 208 -2.20 -6.51 18.01
CA PHE A 208 -2.42 -7.48 19.08
C PHE A 208 -3.26 -6.85 20.18
N ASP A 209 -4.17 -7.64 20.77
CA ASP A 209 -4.85 -7.26 22.00
C ASP A 209 -4.00 -7.59 23.25
N ALA A 210 -4.47 -7.18 24.42
CA ALA A 210 -3.78 -7.41 25.69
C ALA A 210 -3.62 -8.90 26.05
N ASN A 211 -4.43 -9.78 25.45
CA ASN A 211 -4.35 -11.23 25.63
C ASN A 211 -3.37 -11.88 24.63
N GLY A 212 -2.82 -11.11 23.69
CA GLY A 212 -1.91 -11.57 22.66
C GLY A 212 -2.60 -12.13 21.42
N ASN A 213 -3.94 -12.02 21.31
CA ASN A 213 -4.63 -12.39 20.06
C ASN A 213 -4.20 -11.45 18.93
N MET A 214 -3.92 -12.02 17.77
CA MET A 214 -3.50 -11.29 16.57
C MET A 214 -4.71 -10.89 15.74
N TYR A 215 -4.69 -9.66 15.25
CA TYR A 215 -5.61 -9.14 14.24
C TYR A 215 -4.79 -8.73 13.03
N LEU A 216 -5.12 -9.22 11.84
CA LEU A 216 -4.38 -8.92 10.62
C LEU A 216 -5.31 -8.67 9.43
N THR A 217 -4.79 -7.95 8.45
CA THR A 217 -5.45 -7.81 7.15
C THR A 217 -5.14 -9.01 6.27
N ARG A 218 -6.12 -9.48 5.50
CA ARG A 218 -5.97 -10.55 4.51
C ARG A 218 -6.86 -10.30 3.30
N GLU A 219 -6.44 -10.79 2.14
CA GLU A 219 -7.27 -10.78 0.95
C GLU A 219 -8.40 -11.82 0.98
N SER A 220 -9.58 -11.44 0.50
CA SER A 220 -10.79 -12.29 0.46
C SER A 220 -10.68 -13.47 -0.53
N PHE A 221 -9.74 -13.47 -1.44
CA PHE A 221 -9.47 -14.63 -2.33
C PHE A 221 -9.19 -15.92 -1.57
N TYR A 222 -8.73 -15.83 -0.33
CA TYR A 222 -8.56 -17.01 0.51
C TYR A 222 -9.88 -17.77 0.72
N GLU A 223 -10.99 -17.06 0.80
CA GLU A 223 -12.35 -17.62 0.96
C GLU A 223 -13.09 -17.77 -0.38
N ASN A 224 -12.39 -17.58 -1.51
CA ASN A 224 -12.94 -17.50 -2.86
C ASN A 224 -13.95 -16.35 -3.05
N GLU A 225 -13.86 -15.32 -2.24
CA GLU A 225 -14.64 -14.10 -2.38
C GLU A 225 -13.86 -13.08 -3.22
N TYR A 226 -14.49 -12.56 -4.26
CA TYR A 226 -13.92 -11.56 -5.15
C TYR A 226 -15.03 -10.78 -5.85
N VAL A 227 -14.67 -9.59 -6.32
CA VAL A 227 -15.54 -8.78 -7.17
C VAL A 227 -15.08 -8.91 -8.61
N GLU A 228 -15.98 -9.26 -9.51
CA GLU A 228 -15.76 -9.29 -10.94
C GLU A 228 -16.35 -8.02 -11.57
N ASP A 229 -15.51 -7.28 -12.28
CA ASP A 229 -15.95 -6.15 -13.09
C ASP A 229 -16.59 -6.71 -14.39
N PRO A 230 -17.92 -6.51 -14.60
CA PRO A 230 -18.61 -7.09 -15.74
C PRO A 230 -18.18 -6.51 -17.08
N GLU A 231 -17.53 -5.34 -17.11
CA GLU A 231 -17.08 -4.71 -18.37
C GLU A 231 -15.69 -5.20 -18.78
N SER A 232 -14.78 -5.34 -17.83
CA SER A 232 -13.39 -5.71 -18.08
C SER A 232 -13.08 -7.20 -17.85
N ASN A 233 -13.97 -7.94 -17.18
CA ASN A 233 -13.75 -9.29 -16.63
C ASN A 233 -12.50 -9.33 -15.71
N ASN A 234 -12.14 -8.22 -15.10
CA ASN A 234 -11.09 -8.19 -14.09
C ASN A 234 -11.68 -8.64 -12.75
N ILE A 235 -10.91 -9.45 -12.04
CA ILE A 235 -11.27 -9.93 -10.72
C ILE A 235 -10.44 -9.15 -9.70
N THR A 236 -11.11 -8.55 -8.72
CA THR A 236 -10.47 -7.80 -7.63
C THR A 236 -10.84 -8.46 -6.32
N SER A 237 -9.84 -8.75 -5.48
CA SER A 237 -10.08 -9.16 -4.10
C SER A 237 -10.42 -7.96 -3.24
N LEU A 238 -11.22 -8.19 -2.22
CA LEU A 238 -11.43 -7.27 -1.12
C LEU A 238 -10.48 -7.62 0.03
N LEU A 239 -10.29 -6.67 0.93
CA LEU A 239 -9.49 -6.87 2.13
C LEU A 239 -10.41 -7.03 3.34
N GLY A 240 -10.13 -8.00 4.18
CA GLY A 240 -10.81 -8.22 5.44
C GLY A 240 -9.86 -8.23 6.62
N ILE A 241 -10.38 -8.02 7.83
CA ILE A 241 -9.64 -8.18 9.08
C ILE A 241 -10.01 -9.53 9.69
N TYR A 242 -8.98 -10.26 10.09
CA TYR A 242 -9.11 -11.60 10.66
C TYR A 242 -8.44 -11.66 12.02
N LYS A 243 -9.03 -12.43 12.92
CA LYS A 243 -8.52 -12.67 14.27
C LYS A 243 -7.98 -14.09 14.40
N ILE A 244 -6.84 -14.22 15.06
CA ILE A 244 -6.24 -15.47 15.48
C ILE A 244 -6.08 -15.42 17.00
N SER A 245 -6.74 -16.31 17.72
CA SER A 245 -6.63 -16.40 19.16
C SER A 245 -5.36 -17.14 19.59
N VAL A 246 -4.79 -16.75 20.71
CA VAL A 246 -3.58 -17.39 21.26
C VAL A 246 -3.81 -18.88 21.46
N GLY A 247 -2.92 -19.71 20.92
CA GLY A 247 -3.00 -21.15 21.00
C GLY A 247 -4.01 -21.81 20.06
N ASP A 248 -4.76 -21.01 19.29
CA ASP A 248 -5.66 -21.49 18.24
C ASP A 248 -4.98 -21.38 16.87
N LYS A 249 -5.32 -22.30 15.98
CA LYS A 249 -4.91 -22.25 14.57
C LYS A 249 -6.00 -21.70 13.65
N ASN A 250 -7.19 -21.48 14.19
CA ASN A 250 -8.30 -20.98 13.41
C ASN A 250 -8.14 -19.48 13.16
N VAL A 251 -8.36 -19.09 11.94
CA VAL A 251 -8.39 -17.70 11.49
C VAL A 251 -9.84 -17.33 11.24
N VAL A 252 -10.36 -16.37 12.00
CA VAL A 252 -11.78 -16.00 11.98
C VAL A 252 -11.94 -14.58 11.45
N GLY A 253 -12.73 -14.41 10.40
CA GLY A 253 -13.08 -13.09 9.86
C GLY A 253 -13.92 -12.31 10.86
N LEU A 254 -13.67 -11.00 10.98
CA LEU A 254 -14.49 -10.14 11.83
C LEU A 254 -15.86 -9.87 11.16
N ASN A 255 -16.87 -9.64 11.98
CA ASN A 255 -18.23 -9.34 11.54
C ASN A 255 -18.39 -8.04 10.74
N ILE A 256 -17.36 -7.21 10.68
CA ILE A 256 -17.31 -5.98 9.87
C ILE A 256 -16.79 -6.20 8.45
N ASN A 257 -16.26 -7.39 8.14
CA ASN A 257 -15.85 -7.73 6.79
C ASN A 257 -17.06 -7.77 5.85
N SER A 258 -16.85 -7.42 4.59
CA SER A 258 -17.91 -7.28 3.59
C SER A 258 -17.48 -7.86 2.25
N VAL A 259 -18.46 -8.25 1.44
CA VAL A 259 -18.29 -8.59 0.02
C VAL A 259 -18.44 -7.37 -0.90
N GLU A 260 -18.72 -6.19 -0.36
CA GLU A 260 -18.95 -4.96 -1.13
C GLU A 260 -17.84 -3.92 -0.95
N TYR A 261 -17.10 -3.97 0.16
CA TYR A 261 -16.05 -3.03 0.49
C TYR A 261 -14.93 -3.69 1.28
N SER A 262 -13.78 -3.06 1.31
CA SER A 262 -12.61 -3.54 2.04
C SER A 262 -12.55 -2.98 3.46
N VAL A 263 -12.07 -3.80 4.39
CA VAL A 263 -11.72 -3.43 5.76
C VAL A 263 -10.29 -3.88 6.03
N LYS A 264 -9.40 -2.97 6.45
CA LYS A 264 -7.96 -3.26 6.57
C LYS A 264 -7.27 -2.47 7.66
N ASN A 265 -6.00 -2.83 7.91
CA ASN A 265 -5.07 -2.12 8.79
C ASN A 265 -5.60 -2.00 10.23
N PRO A 266 -5.81 -3.12 10.94
CA PRO A 266 -6.30 -3.09 12.30
C PRO A 266 -5.30 -2.45 13.25
N SER A 267 -5.80 -1.64 14.18
CA SER A 267 -5.04 -1.08 15.29
C SER A 267 -5.91 -1.09 16.54
N LEU A 268 -5.45 -1.76 17.57
CA LEU A 268 -6.19 -1.90 18.81
C LEU A 268 -5.81 -0.79 19.81
N SER A 269 -6.80 -0.33 20.58
CA SER A 269 -6.53 0.49 21.74
C SER A 269 -5.76 -0.30 22.80
N SER A 270 -5.03 0.39 23.67
CA SER A 270 -4.19 -0.25 24.71
C SER A 270 -4.99 -1.07 25.71
N ASP A 271 -6.27 -0.77 25.90
CA ASP A 271 -7.20 -1.53 26.75
C ASP A 271 -7.89 -2.70 26.00
N GLY A 272 -7.63 -2.86 24.70
CA GLY A 272 -8.18 -3.90 23.85
C GLY A 272 -9.68 -3.80 23.59
N LYS A 273 -10.32 -2.66 23.88
CA LYS A 273 -11.80 -2.48 23.76
C LYS A 273 -12.22 -1.76 22.51
N THR A 274 -11.31 -1.14 21.78
CA THR A 274 -11.62 -0.41 20.55
C THR A 274 -10.70 -0.87 19.43
N LEU A 275 -11.29 -1.17 18.28
CA LEU A 275 -10.59 -1.42 17.02
C LEU A 275 -10.66 -0.16 16.16
N TYR A 276 -9.50 0.34 15.75
CA TYR A 276 -9.37 1.30 14.65
C TYR A 276 -9.01 0.56 13.38
N PHE A 277 -9.58 0.99 12.26
CA PHE A 277 -9.34 0.35 10.97
C PHE A 277 -9.61 1.31 9.82
N SER A 278 -9.15 0.95 8.63
CA SER A 278 -9.42 1.70 7.40
C SER A 278 -10.42 0.94 6.53
N SER A 279 -11.38 1.66 5.93
CA SER A 279 -12.38 1.08 5.05
C SER A 279 -12.84 2.09 3.99
N ASP A 280 -13.20 1.57 2.81
CA ASP A 280 -13.88 2.29 1.74
C ASP A 280 -15.41 2.04 1.75
N MET A 281 -15.96 1.67 2.92
CA MET A 281 -17.40 1.47 3.08
C MET A 281 -18.19 2.73 2.70
N PRO A 282 -19.40 2.58 2.13
CA PRO A 282 -20.22 3.71 1.69
C PRO A 282 -20.51 4.72 2.81
N GLY A 283 -20.54 6.01 2.45
CA GLY A 283 -20.82 7.11 3.39
C GLY A 283 -19.59 7.76 4.00
N GLY A 284 -18.39 7.41 3.55
CA GLY A 284 -17.13 8.06 3.91
C GLY A 284 -16.90 9.43 3.25
N PHE A 285 -15.75 10.04 3.52
CA PHE A 285 -15.32 11.34 2.99
C PHE A 285 -14.30 11.21 1.85
N GLY A 286 -13.55 10.10 1.83
CA GLY A 286 -12.58 9.76 0.80
C GLY A 286 -12.83 8.39 0.18
N ASN A 287 -11.79 7.81 -0.43
CA ASN A 287 -11.85 6.41 -0.87
C ASN A 287 -11.74 5.48 0.34
N PHE A 288 -10.65 5.63 1.12
CA PHE A 288 -10.47 4.94 2.39
C PHE A 288 -10.46 5.94 3.53
N ASP A 289 -11.34 5.73 4.49
CA ASP A 289 -11.44 6.51 5.71
C ASP A 289 -11.04 5.69 6.94
N ILE A 290 -10.69 6.36 8.01
CA ILE A 290 -10.43 5.73 9.31
C ILE A 290 -11.73 5.67 10.10
N TYR A 291 -12.04 4.49 10.59
CA TYR A 291 -13.17 4.17 11.43
C TYR A 291 -12.70 3.64 12.79
N ARG A 292 -13.60 3.62 13.75
CA ARG A 292 -13.43 2.88 15.00
C ARG A 292 -14.68 2.07 15.29
N GLY A 293 -14.54 1.01 16.09
CA GLY A 293 -15.64 0.23 16.61
C GLY A 293 -15.31 -0.37 17.97
N ASP A 294 -16.31 -0.60 18.79
CA ASP A 294 -16.17 -1.20 20.11
C ASP A 294 -16.11 -2.72 19.99
N ILE A 295 -15.20 -3.36 20.72
CA ILE A 295 -15.03 -4.82 20.77
C ILE A 295 -15.83 -5.34 21.97
N ASP A 296 -16.80 -6.21 21.73
CA ASP A 296 -17.57 -6.85 22.79
C ASP A 296 -16.89 -8.10 23.38
N GLU A 297 -17.53 -8.72 24.37
CA GLU A 297 -17.00 -9.92 25.06
C GLU A 297 -16.85 -11.13 24.14
N LYS A 298 -17.54 -11.18 23.00
CA LYS A 298 -17.41 -12.24 22.00
C LYS A 298 -16.33 -11.94 20.97
N GLY A 299 -15.86 -10.70 20.93
CA GLY A 299 -14.90 -10.19 19.95
C GLY A 299 -15.56 -9.62 18.69
N ASP A 300 -16.87 -9.44 18.70
CA ASP A 300 -17.61 -8.77 17.62
C ASP A 300 -17.40 -7.25 17.70
N ILE A 301 -17.32 -6.61 16.55
CA ILE A 301 -17.13 -5.17 16.44
C ILE A 301 -18.51 -4.50 16.32
N ASN A 302 -18.81 -3.63 17.26
CA ASN A 302 -20.08 -2.90 17.37
C ASN A 302 -19.84 -1.39 17.32
N ASN A 303 -20.92 -0.60 17.19
CA ASN A 303 -20.88 0.87 17.22
C ASN A 303 -19.82 1.46 16.26
N VAL A 304 -19.75 0.93 15.03
CA VAL A 304 -18.78 1.40 14.02
C VAL A 304 -19.09 2.85 13.65
N GLU A 305 -18.10 3.73 13.76
CA GLU A 305 -18.21 5.14 13.39
C GLU A 305 -17.02 5.64 12.60
N ASN A 306 -17.27 6.51 11.62
CA ASN A 306 -16.26 7.24 10.88
C ASN A 306 -15.67 8.36 11.75
N LEU A 307 -14.33 8.55 11.76
CA LEU A 307 -13.69 9.56 12.61
C LEU A 307 -13.89 11.02 12.12
N GLY A 308 -14.62 11.20 11.04
CA GLY A 308 -15.07 12.51 10.53
C GLY A 308 -13.99 13.30 9.81
N GLN A 309 -14.41 14.43 9.23
CA GLN A 309 -13.61 15.28 8.32
C GLN A 309 -12.34 15.90 8.93
N LYS A 310 -12.14 15.85 10.24
CA LYS A 310 -10.89 16.30 10.86
C LYS A 310 -9.75 15.30 10.70
N ILE A 311 -10.10 14.04 10.46
CA ILE A 311 -9.19 12.91 10.29
C ILE A 311 -9.24 12.44 8.84
N ASN A 312 -10.43 12.29 8.30
CA ASN A 312 -10.71 11.76 6.96
C ASN A 312 -10.93 12.89 5.95
N THR A 313 -10.40 12.70 4.71
CA THR A 313 -10.44 13.73 3.65
C THR A 313 -10.82 13.11 2.33
#